data_3cdadfe81dc4929be7212d24c6a867a2
#
_entry.id   3cdadfe81dc4929be7212d24c6a867a2
#
_cell.length_a   1.000
_cell.length_b   1.000
_cell.length_c   1.000
_cell.angle_alpha   90.00
_cell.angle_beta   90.00
_cell.angle_gamma   90.00
#
_symmetry.space_group_name_H-M   'P 1'
#
loop_
_entity.id
_entity.type
_entity.pdbx_description
1 polymer ?
#
loop_
_entity_poly.entity_id
_entity_poly.type
_entity_poly.pdbx_seq_one_letter_code
_entity_poly.pdbx_strand_id
1 'polypeptide(L)'
;MRFLLFPFTILYGVAVRLRHFLYDRGWLHSKRYPFPTLCVGNLAVGGTGKTPMVEYLIRLLGEKQVAVLSRGYRRKTKGFVLADASATALTLGDEPFQYHRKFPQATIAVCESRQEGIEQLLKRPNFQVILLDDAFQHRKVQAGLNLLLTSYSQLYTNDFLLPVGSLRDIRSRAGKAQIILVTKCPNLSEEAQQKIIQQLQPLAYQLVFFTRIAYAEEVCREGESQPLEDFLSTPFTLVTGIANPTPLVSFLQSKGAHFTHLSYSDHHHFSEKEITSLSQHERLLTTEKDYVRFGNALPQLYYLPIKTQFLNEKDKEAFDKKILSFVFSKF
;
A
#
# COMPACT_ATOMS: atom_id res chain seq x y z
N MET A 1 -1.42 13.66 27.10
CA MET A 1 -2.85 13.55 26.68
C MET A 1 -3.26 12.19 26.12
N ARG A 2 -2.50 11.51 25.24
CA ARG A 2 -2.89 10.19 24.69
C ARG A 2 -3.08 9.09 25.75
N PHE A 3 -2.37 9.11 26.87
CA PHE A 3 -2.49 8.10 27.93
C PHE A 3 -3.85 8.13 28.68
N LEU A 4 -4.59 9.23 28.65
CA LEU A 4 -5.97 9.29 29.18
C LEU A 4 -6.94 8.41 28.37
N LEU A 5 -6.57 8.00 27.15
CA LEU A 5 -7.34 7.11 26.29
C LEU A 5 -7.07 5.62 26.56
N PHE A 6 -6.19 5.28 27.52
CA PHE A 6 -5.80 3.89 27.79
C PHE A 6 -6.98 2.97 28.13
N PRO A 7 -8.00 3.39 28.91
CA PRO A 7 -9.17 2.55 29.15
C PRO A 7 -9.91 2.15 27.86
N PHE A 8 -10.01 3.06 26.91
CA PHE A 8 -10.63 2.77 25.59
C PHE A 8 -9.78 1.80 24.77
N THR A 9 -8.44 1.86 24.88
CA THR A 9 -7.54 0.90 24.24
C THR A 9 -7.73 -0.51 24.80
N ILE A 10 -7.96 -0.65 26.11
CA ILE A 10 -8.26 -1.94 26.75
C ILE A 10 -9.56 -2.50 26.19
N LEU A 11 -10.64 -1.69 26.21
CA LEU A 11 -11.95 -2.07 25.66
C LEU A 11 -11.86 -2.51 24.19
N TYR A 12 -11.18 -1.71 23.37
CA TYR A 12 -10.92 -2.06 21.98
C TYR A 12 -10.14 -3.38 21.86
N GLY A 13 -9.11 -3.55 22.68
CA GLY A 13 -8.30 -4.77 22.71
C GLY A 13 -9.10 -6.01 23.12
N VAL A 14 -10.04 -5.89 24.08
CA VAL A 14 -10.95 -6.98 24.46
C VAL A 14 -11.87 -7.34 23.29
N ALA A 15 -12.49 -6.34 22.64
CA ALA A 15 -13.38 -6.57 21.50
C ALA A 15 -12.66 -7.27 20.34
N VAL A 16 -11.42 -6.83 20.00
CA VAL A 16 -10.61 -7.44 18.97
C VAL A 16 -10.23 -8.88 19.34
N ARG A 17 -9.80 -9.14 20.59
CA ARG A 17 -9.47 -10.50 21.05
C ARG A 17 -10.68 -11.43 21.04
N LEU A 18 -11.85 -10.95 21.51
CA LEU A 18 -13.10 -11.72 21.46
C LEU A 18 -13.47 -12.08 20.03
N ARG A 19 -13.39 -11.12 19.10
CA ARG A 19 -13.62 -11.39 17.67
C ARG A 19 -12.68 -12.47 17.15
N HIS A 20 -11.38 -12.42 17.49
CA HIS A 20 -10.42 -13.43 17.07
C HIS A 20 -10.73 -14.80 17.69
N PHE A 21 -11.07 -14.83 18.96
CA PHE A 21 -11.47 -16.06 19.65
C PHE A 21 -12.68 -16.73 18.96
N LEU A 22 -13.70 -15.97 18.57
CA LEU A 22 -14.87 -16.50 17.87
C LEU A 22 -14.50 -17.13 16.52
N TYR A 23 -13.56 -16.52 15.78
CA TYR A 23 -13.04 -17.12 14.54
C TYR A 23 -12.16 -18.36 14.81
N ASP A 24 -11.32 -18.30 15.84
CA ASP A 24 -10.39 -19.41 16.15
C ASP A 24 -11.12 -20.65 16.68
N ARG A 25 -12.31 -20.44 17.30
CA ARG A 25 -13.24 -21.51 17.72
C ARG A 25 -14.19 -21.97 16.62
N GLY A 26 -14.11 -21.37 15.43
CA GLY A 26 -14.99 -21.72 14.30
C GLY A 26 -16.43 -21.20 14.40
N TRP A 27 -16.76 -20.39 15.42
CA TRP A 27 -18.09 -19.77 15.57
C TRP A 27 -18.35 -18.69 14.49
N LEU A 28 -17.28 -18.08 14.01
CA LEU A 28 -17.30 -17.23 12.82
C LEU A 28 -16.54 -17.95 11.70
N HIS A 29 -17.14 -18.04 10.53
CA HIS A 29 -16.59 -18.79 9.41
C HIS A 29 -15.55 -17.98 8.63
N SER A 30 -14.44 -18.67 8.27
CA SER A 30 -13.42 -18.18 7.34
C SER A 30 -13.42 -19.08 6.10
N LYS A 31 -13.61 -18.52 4.92
CA LYS A 31 -13.59 -19.27 3.66
C LYS A 31 -12.21 -19.25 3.03
N ARG A 32 -11.71 -20.42 2.67
CA ARG A 32 -10.53 -20.60 1.82
C ARG A 32 -10.98 -20.92 0.41
N TYR A 33 -10.30 -20.38 -0.58
CA TYR A 33 -10.61 -20.63 -1.98
C TYR A 33 -9.53 -21.55 -2.58
N PRO A 34 -9.91 -22.50 -3.47
CA PRO A 34 -8.97 -23.33 -4.22
C PRO A 34 -8.39 -22.52 -5.39
N PHE A 35 -7.83 -21.38 -5.06
CA PHE A 35 -7.26 -20.41 -6.01
C PHE A 35 -6.18 -19.58 -5.31
N PRO A 36 -5.04 -19.30 -5.97
CA PRO A 36 -4.00 -18.48 -5.37
C PRO A 36 -4.50 -17.11 -4.90
N THR A 37 -4.47 -16.90 -3.59
CA THR A 37 -4.82 -15.62 -2.98
C THR A 37 -3.68 -15.13 -2.11
N LEU A 38 -3.20 -13.94 -2.36
CA LEU A 38 -2.09 -13.32 -1.65
C LEU A 38 -2.58 -12.04 -0.96
N CYS A 39 -2.46 -11.97 0.35
CA CYS A 39 -2.87 -10.82 1.14
C CYS A 39 -1.67 -9.92 1.42
N VAL A 40 -1.77 -8.67 1.04
CA VAL A 40 -0.86 -7.58 1.44
C VAL A 40 -1.56 -6.74 2.49
N GLY A 41 -1.01 -6.66 3.70
CA GLY A 41 -1.65 -5.91 4.76
C GLY A 41 -0.70 -5.49 5.87
N ASN A 42 -1.24 -4.83 6.87
CA ASN A 42 -0.50 -4.36 8.04
C ASN A 42 -1.37 -4.41 9.30
N LEU A 43 -0.77 -4.26 10.47
CA LEU A 43 -1.51 -4.20 11.75
C LEU A 43 -1.84 -2.78 12.21
N ALA A 44 -1.17 -1.77 11.67
CA ALA A 44 -1.33 -0.37 12.07
C ALA A 44 -2.19 0.42 11.07
N VAL A 45 -2.77 1.52 11.49
CA VAL A 45 -3.29 2.55 10.59
C VAL A 45 -2.13 3.36 10.02
N GLY A 46 -2.29 3.87 8.79
CA GLY A 46 -1.28 4.71 8.13
C GLY A 46 -0.51 4.01 7.02
N GLY A 47 0.40 4.76 6.43
CA GLY A 47 1.13 4.38 5.22
C GLY A 47 2.32 3.45 5.50
N THR A 48 2.12 2.17 5.55
CA THR A 48 3.20 1.16 5.71
C THR A 48 3.81 0.69 4.39
N GLY A 49 3.54 1.36 3.26
CA GLY A 49 4.11 0.96 1.96
C GLY A 49 3.35 -0.15 1.23
N LYS A 50 2.06 -0.37 1.54
CA LYS A 50 1.23 -1.38 0.86
C LYS A 50 1.13 -1.15 -0.64
N THR A 51 0.77 0.07 -1.06
CA THR A 51 0.60 0.41 -2.48
C THR A 51 1.86 0.11 -3.32
N PRO A 52 3.06 0.59 -2.97
CA PRO A 52 4.27 0.22 -3.70
C PRO A 52 4.58 -1.28 -3.69
N MET A 53 4.19 -2.02 -2.64
CA MET A 53 4.37 -3.47 -2.60
C MET A 53 3.37 -4.21 -3.49
N VAL A 54 2.10 -3.79 -3.54
CA VAL A 54 1.11 -4.34 -4.48
C VAL A 54 1.58 -4.11 -5.92
N GLU A 55 2.06 -2.91 -6.23
CA GLU A 55 2.62 -2.60 -7.55
C GLU A 55 3.86 -3.46 -7.90
N TYR A 56 4.73 -3.70 -6.91
CA TYR A 56 5.88 -4.60 -7.07
C TYR A 56 5.39 -6.01 -7.45
N LEU A 57 4.39 -6.52 -6.75
CA LEU A 57 3.81 -7.84 -7.02
C LEU A 57 3.13 -7.92 -8.39
N ILE A 58 2.42 -6.88 -8.83
CA ILE A 58 1.82 -6.84 -10.17
C ILE A 58 2.91 -6.95 -11.24
N ARG A 59 4.02 -6.20 -11.10
CA ARG A 59 5.15 -6.29 -12.05
C ARG A 59 5.84 -7.65 -12.03
N LEU A 60 6.09 -8.20 -10.83
CA LEU A 60 6.74 -9.50 -10.67
C LEU A 60 5.93 -10.64 -11.30
N LEU A 61 4.63 -10.62 -11.15
CA LEU A 61 3.72 -11.67 -11.60
C LEU A 61 3.27 -11.49 -13.06
N GLY A 62 3.43 -10.29 -13.61
CA GLY A 62 2.89 -9.89 -14.91
C GLY A 62 1.42 -9.43 -14.82
N GLU A 63 1.12 -8.29 -15.39
CA GLU A 63 -0.18 -7.62 -15.22
C GLU A 63 -1.39 -8.51 -15.56
N LYS A 64 -1.34 -9.20 -16.70
CA LYS A 64 -2.44 -10.08 -17.17
C LYS A 64 -2.75 -11.25 -16.21
N GLN A 65 -1.79 -11.61 -15.36
CA GLN A 65 -1.93 -12.74 -14.45
C GLN A 65 -2.55 -12.35 -13.12
N VAL A 66 -2.80 -11.05 -12.88
CA VAL A 66 -3.15 -10.50 -11.57
C VAL A 66 -4.53 -9.89 -11.56
N ALA A 67 -5.33 -10.28 -10.58
CA ALA A 67 -6.48 -9.49 -10.12
C ALA A 67 -6.15 -8.84 -8.77
N VAL A 68 -6.41 -7.55 -8.61
CA VAL A 68 -6.30 -6.84 -7.33
C VAL A 68 -7.70 -6.59 -6.79
N LEU A 69 -7.94 -7.03 -5.56
CA LEU A 69 -9.19 -6.77 -4.85
C LEU A 69 -8.91 -5.89 -3.63
N SER A 70 -9.35 -4.64 -3.70
CA SER A 70 -9.26 -3.66 -2.61
C SER A 70 -10.64 -3.39 -1.99
N ARG A 71 -10.66 -2.64 -0.89
CA ARG A 71 -11.91 -2.17 -0.27
C ARG A 71 -12.54 -1.01 -1.04
N GLY A 72 -11.71 -0.19 -1.67
CA GLY A 72 -12.13 1.09 -2.22
C GLY A 72 -12.41 2.10 -1.11
N TYR A 73 -11.39 2.41 -0.30
CA TYR A 73 -11.53 3.37 0.80
C TYR A 73 -11.93 4.75 0.27
N ARG A 74 -12.93 5.39 0.91
CA ARG A 74 -13.52 6.70 0.53
C ARG A 74 -14.18 6.79 -0.84
N ARG A 75 -14.39 5.67 -1.55
CA ARG A 75 -15.19 5.68 -2.79
C ARG A 75 -16.65 6.02 -2.53
N LYS A 76 -17.34 6.52 -3.55
CA LYS A 76 -18.78 6.83 -3.48
C LYS A 76 -19.66 5.63 -3.84
N THR A 77 -19.15 4.67 -4.58
CA THR A 77 -19.86 3.44 -4.98
C THR A 77 -19.93 2.43 -3.84
N LYS A 78 -20.81 1.44 -3.94
CA LYS A 78 -20.97 0.34 -2.98
C LYS A 78 -21.00 -1.02 -3.71
N GLY A 79 -20.73 -2.09 -2.96
CA GLY A 79 -20.73 -3.45 -3.49
C GLY A 79 -19.53 -3.74 -4.39
N PHE A 80 -19.64 -4.74 -5.25
CA PHE A 80 -18.60 -5.11 -6.19
C PHE A 80 -18.58 -4.16 -7.39
N VAL A 81 -17.41 -3.57 -7.66
CA VAL A 81 -17.15 -2.76 -8.86
C VAL A 81 -15.87 -3.26 -9.50
N LEU A 82 -15.96 -3.64 -10.77
CA LEU A 82 -14.82 -3.94 -11.64
C LEU A 82 -14.41 -2.65 -12.35
N ALA A 83 -13.13 -2.33 -12.34
CA ALA A 83 -12.60 -1.16 -13.04
C ALA A 83 -12.76 -1.32 -14.56
N ASP A 84 -13.19 -0.27 -15.21
CA ASP A 84 -13.30 -0.13 -16.66
C ASP A 84 -12.80 1.25 -17.11
N ALA A 85 -12.96 1.57 -18.39
CA ALA A 85 -12.50 2.84 -18.96
C ALA A 85 -13.17 4.09 -18.35
N SER A 86 -14.32 3.95 -17.70
CA SER A 86 -15.06 5.03 -17.03
C SER A 86 -14.65 5.21 -15.56
N ALA A 87 -13.78 4.35 -15.05
CA ALA A 87 -13.36 4.35 -13.66
C ALA A 87 -12.66 5.65 -13.25
N THR A 88 -12.89 6.07 -12.00
CA THR A 88 -12.31 7.26 -11.40
C THR A 88 -11.92 6.98 -9.95
N ALA A 89 -11.14 7.89 -9.35
CA ALA A 89 -10.86 7.83 -7.91
C ALA A 89 -12.15 7.88 -7.06
N LEU A 90 -13.21 8.52 -7.54
CA LEU A 90 -14.52 8.56 -6.84
C LEU A 90 -15.26 7.22 -6.90
N THR A 91 -15.08 6.45 -7.96
CA THR A 91 -15.76 5.15 -8.13
C THR A 91 -15.00 3.99 -7.52
N LEU A 92 -13.65 4.02 -7.51
CA LEU A 92 -12.80 2.94 -7.03
C LEU A 92 -12.10 3.24 -5.70
N GLY A 93 -11.86 4.52 -5.38
CA GLY A 93 -10.92 4.97 -4.36
C GLY A 93 -9.53 5.22 -4.95
N ASP A 94 -8.71 6.03 -4.25
CA ASP A 94 -7.42 6.52 -4.75
C ASP A 94 -6.47 5.39 -5.17
N GLU A 95 -6.18 4.44 -4.26
CA GLU A 95 -5.20 3.38 -4.51
C GLU A 95 -5.63 2.40 -5.63
N PRO A 96 -6.87 1.86 -5.65
CA PRO A 96 -7.31 1.01 -6.76
C PRO A 96 -7.35 1.74 -8.10
N PHE A 97 -7.68 3.03 -8.11
CA PHE A 97 -7.65 3.83 -9.32
C PHE A 97 -6.23 4.06 -9.82
N GLN A 98 -5.25 4.28 -8.91
CA GLN A 98 -3.83 4.33 -9.24
C GLN A 98 -3.37 3.02 -9.90
N TYR A 99 -3.73 1.86 -9.35
CA TYR A 99 -3.40 0.56 -9.97
C TYR A 99 -4.01 0.43 -11.36
N HIS A 100 -5.27 0.81 -11.53
CA HIS A 100 -5.98 0.73 -12.82
C HIS A 100 -5.30 1.57 -13.91
N ARG A 101 -4.89 2.80 -13.58
CA ARG A 101 -4.17 3.67 -14.54
C ARG A 101 -2.77 3.16 -14.87
N LYS A 102 -2.06 2.65 -13.88
CA LYS A 102 -0.66 2.25 -14.00
C LYS A 102 -0.47 0.87 -14.63
N PHE A 103 -1.45 -0.01 -14.45
CA PHE A 103 -1.43 -1.39 -14.92
C PHE A 103 -2.72 -1.71 -15.69
N PRO A 104 -2.85 -1.22 -16.93
CA PRO A 104 -4.09 -1.31 -17.69
C PRO A 104 -4.49 -2.74 -18.06
N GLN A 105 -3.56 -3.70 -17.99
CA GLN A 105 -3.84 -5.11 -18.27
C GLN A 105 -4.17 -5.92 -17.00
N ALA A 106 -3.97 -5.36 -15.81
CA ALA A 106 -4.37 -5.99 -14.55
C ALA A 106 -5.87 -5.86 -14.32
N THR A 107 -6.48 -6.90 -13.76
CA THR A 107 -7.89 -6.85 -13.35
C THR A 107 -8.00 -6.15 -12.00
N ILE A 108 -8.58 -4.95 -11.96
CA ILE A 108 -8.74 -4.20 -10.71
C ILE A 108 -10.20 -4.21 -10.29
N ALA A 109 -10.47 -4.61 -9.05
CA ALA A 109 -11.82 -4.64 -8.49
C ALA A 109 -11.84 -4.12 -7.06
N VAL A 110 -12.98 -3.58 -6.65
CA VAL A 110 -13.23 -3.14 -5.28
C VAL A 110 -14.51 -3.75 -4.74
N CYS A 111 -14.49 -4.14 -3.46
CA CYS A 111 -15.65 -4.64 -2.74
C CYS A 111 -15.40 -4.55 -1.23
N GLU A 112 -16.37 -4.10 -0.43
CA GLU A 112 -16.27 -4.08 1.03
C GLU A 112 -16.16 -5.51 1.59
N SER A 113 -16.92 -6.44 1.00
CA SER A 113 -16.86 -7.87 1.29
C SER A 113 -15.82 -8.55 0.41
N ARG A 114 -14.65 -8.89 0.98
CA ARG A 114 -13.61 -9.60 0.24
C ARG A 114 -14.08 -10.97 -0.26
N GLN A 115 -14.97 -11.62 0.50
CA GLN A 115 -15.55 -12.90 0.11
C GLN A 115 -16.38 -12.75 -1.17
N GLU A 116 -17.33 -11.82 -1.18
CA GLU A 116 -18.13 -11.49 -2.36
C GLU A 116 -17.25 -11.07 -3.55
N GLY A 117 -16.27 -10.19 -3.29
CA GLY A 117 -15.34 -9.73 -4.33
C GLY A 117 -14.59 -10.86 -4.99
N ILE A 118 -14.07 -11.83 -4.23
CA ILE A 118 -13.41 -13.03 -4.77
C ILE A 118 -14.40 -13.86 -5.58
N GLU A 119 -15.61 -14.08 -5.08
CA GLU A 119 -16.62 -14.88 -5.77
C GLU A 119 -17.05 -14.26 -7.09
N GLN A 120 -17.15 -12.94 -7.18
CA GLN A 120 -17.43 -12.23 -8.43
C GLN A 120 -16.26 -12.30 -9.41
N LEU A 121 -15.02 -12.14 -8.93
CA LEU A 121 -13.82 -12.27 -9.75
C LEU A 121 -13.68 -13.68 -10.33
N LEU A 122 -13.91 -14.73 -9.54
CA LEU A 122 -13.81 -16.12 -9.96
C LEU A 122 -14.85 -16.53 -11.01
N LYS A 123 -15.89 -15.74 -11.24
CA LYS A 123 -16.82 -15.95 -12.38
C LYS A 123 -16.18 -15.60 -13.72
N ARG A 124 -15.07 -14.87 -13.73
CA ARG A 124 -14.37 -14.37 -14.93
C ARG A 124 -12.86 -14.61 -14.81
N PRO A 125 -12.38 -15.85 -14.71
CA PRO A 125 -11.00 -16.16 -14.39
C PRO A 125 -10.11 -15.97 -15.63
N ASN A 126 -9.66 -14.74 -15.88
CA ASN A 126 -8.63 -14.41 -16.86
C ASN A 126 -7.29 -14.05 -16.20
N PHE A 127 -7.11 -14.41 -14.94
CA PHE A 127 -5.93 -14.18 -14.11
C PHE A 127 -5.55 -15.46 -13.35
N GLN A 128 -4.35 -15.50 -12.76
CA GLN A 128 -3.84 -16.67 -12.03
C GLN A 128 -3.74 -16.45 -10.52
N VAL A 129 -3.83 -15.21 -10.05
CA VAL A 129 -3.73 -14.87 -8.65
C VAL A 129 -4.62 -13.67 -8.30
N ILE A 130 -5.16 -13.69 -7.09
CA ILE A 130 -5.87 -12.53 -6.52
C ILE A 130 -5.00 -11.93 -5.42
N LEU A 131 -4.58 -10.66 -5.62
CA LEU A 131 -3.95 -9.85 -4.60
C LEU A 131 -5.03 -9.16 -3.76
N LEU A 132 -5.08 -9.45 -2.47
CA LEU A 132 -6.00 -8.83 -1.52
C LEU A 132 -5.29 -7.63 -0.88
N ASP A 133 -5.63 -6.44 -1.33
CA ASP A 133 -5.06 -5.21 -0.80
C ASP A 133 -5.76 -4.79 0.50
N ASP A 134 -4.95 -4.52 1.52
CA ASP A 134 -5.36 -4.13 2.88
C ASP A 134 -6.41 -5.07 3.50
N ALA A 135 -6.17 -6.39 3.42
CA ALA A 135 -7.14 -7.38 3.83
C ALA A 135 -6.74 -8.21 5.08
N PHE A 136 -5.65 -7.87 5.77
CA PHE A 136 -5.13 -8.68 6.89
C PHE A 136 -6.14 -8.82 8.05
N GLN A 137 -7.02 -7.83 8.26
CA GLN A 137 -8.10 -7.87 9.25
C GLN A 137 -9.36 -8.60 8.76
N HIS A 138 -9.46 -8.95 7.46
CA HIS A 138 -10.67 -9.53 6.87
C HIS A 138 -10.71 -11.05 7.04
N ARG A 139 -10.95 -11.52 8.27
CA ARG A 139 -10.94 -12.94 8.64
C ARG A 139 -12.02 -13.82 7.98
N LYS A 140 -13.03 -13.24 7.33
CA LYS A 140 -13.98 -14.03 6.52
C LYS A 140 -13.32 -14.74 5.35
N VAL A 141 -12.14 -14.25 4.91
CA VAL A 141 -11.31 -14.88 3.88
C VAL A 141 -10.00 -15.32 4.49
N GLN A 142 -9.61 -16.56 4.20
CA GLN A 142 -8.29 -17.08 4.52
C GLN A 142 -7.46 -17.08 3.25
N ALA A 143 -6.56 -16.12 3.12
CA ALA A 143 -5.61 -16.06 2.02
C ALA A 143 -4.61 -17.23 2.08
N GLY A 144 -4.14 -17.67 0.92
CA GLY A 144 -3.14 -18.74 0.83
C GLY A 144 -1.75 -18.28 1.27
N LEU A 145 -1.39 -17.02 1.00
CA LEU A 145 -0.14 -16.40 1.44
C LEU A 145 -0.43 -15.01 2.02
N ASN A 146 0.14 -14.69 3.18
CA ASN A 146 -0.03 -13.42 3.86
C ASN A 146 1.30 -12.69 3.99
N LEU A 147 1.36 -11.48 3.46
CA LEU A 147 2.45 -10.52 3.62
C LEU A 147 2.04 -9.47 4.64
N LEU A 148 2.80 -9.36 5.73
CA LEU A 148 2.62 -8.36 6.77
C LEU A 148 3.67 -7.27 6.63
N LEU A 149 3.23 -6.05 6.38
CA LEU A 149 4.09 -4.89 6.30
C LEU A 149 4.14 -4.16 7.65
N THR A 150 5.35 -3.76 8.04
CA THR A 150 5.59 -2.89 9.20
C THR A 150 6.61 -1.81 8.82
N SER A 151 6.40 -0.57 9.24
CA SER A 151 7.36 0.49 8.96
C SER A 151 8.59 0.37 9.88
N TYR A 152 9.78 0.63 9.36
CA TYR A 152 11.01 0.72 10.14
C TYR A 152 10.89 1.72 11.31
N SER A 153 10.32 2.90 11.06
CA SER A 153 10.15 3.94 12.07
C SER A 153 9.12 3.58 13.16
N GLN A 154 8.25 2.60 12.90
CA GLN A 154 7.19 2.20 13.83
C GLN A 154 6.87 0.71 13.63
N LEU A 155 7.69 -0.14 14.23
CA LEU A 155 7.45 -1.58 14.22
C LEU A 155 6.18 -1.90 15.01
N TYR A 156 5.38 -2.87 14.51
CA TYR A 156 4.15 -3.26 15.20
C TYR A 156 4.41 -3.79 16.61
N THR A 157 5.62 -4.27 16.91
CA THR A 157 6.02 -4.73 18.25
C THR A 157 6.15 -3.62 19.27
N ASN A 158 6.39 -2.38 18.83
CA ASN A 158 6.65 -1.23 19.69
C ASN A 158 5.45 -0.27 19.77
N ASP A 159 4.27 -0.66 19.23
CA ASP A 159 3.10 0.20 19.16
C ASP A 159 1.93 -0.37 19.94
N PHE A 160 0.99 0.47 20.33
CA PHE A 160 -0.22 0.13 21.08
C PHE A 160 -1.44 0.08 20.16
N LEU A 161 -2.49 -0.60 20.65
CA LEU A 161 -3.79 -0.58 20.00
C LEU A 161 -4.41 0.82 20.03
N LEU A 162 -5.27 1.09 19.05
CA LEU A 162 -6.11 2.28 19.02
C LEU A 162 -6.91 2.41 20.33
N PRO A 163 -7.18 3.64 20.82
CA PRO A 163 -6.77 4.94 20.26
C PRO A 163 -5.43 5.48 20.79
N VAL A 164 -4.75 4.79 21.70
CA VAL A 164 -3.45 5.23 22.28
C VAL A 164 -2.34 5.13 21.25
N GLY A 165 -2.22 3.99 20.57
CA GLY A 165 -1.30 3.75 19.47
C GLY A 165 -1.98 3.76 18.12
N SER A 166 -1.33 3.15 17.13
CA SER A 166 -1.84 3.05 15.77
C SER A 166 -2.32 1.63 15.38
N LEU A 167 -2.14 0.62 16.23
CA LEU A 167 -2.53 -0.74 15.91
C LEU A 167 -4.06 -0.89 15.85
N ARG A 168 -4.55 -1.34 14.70
CA ARG A 168 -5.95 -1.71 14.46
C ARG A 168 -6.22 -3.21 14.69
N ASP A 169 -5.16 -3.97 15.00
CA ASP A 169 -5.26 -5.39 15.34
C ASP A 169 -4.17 -5.78 16.36
N ILE A 170 -4.36 -6.90 17.06
CA ILE A 170 -3.43 -7.36 18.09
C ILE A 170 -2.12 -7.88 17.47
N ARG A 171 -1.00 -7.67 18.17
CA ARG A 171 0.35 -8.04 17.71
C ARG A 171 0.48 -9.54 17.38
N SER A 172 -0.21 -10.41 18.14
CA SER A 172 -0.19 -11.86 17.90
C SER A 172 -0.71 -12.28 16.53
N ARG A 173 -1.45 -11.39 15.84
CA ARG A 173 -1.89 -11.62 14.46
C ARG A 173 -0.73 -11.66 13.47
N ALA A 174 0.42 -11.08 13.80
CA ALA A 174 1.63 -11.21 13.00
C ALA A 174 2.00 -12.68 12.75
N GLY A 175 1.70 -13.58 13.70
CA GLY A 175 1.87 -15.03 13.52
C GLY A 175 1.01 -15.67 12.42
N LYS A 176 0.14 -14.95 11.74
CA LYS A 176 -0.60 -15.46 10.56
C LYS A 176 0.05 -15.09 9.23
N ALA A 177 1.08 -14.25 9.25
CA ALA A 177 1.88 -13.93 8.07
C ALA A 177 2.94 -15.00 7.82
N GLN A 178 3.20 -15.34 6.57
CA GLN A 178 4.35 -16.16 6.16
C GLN A 178 5.56 -15.28 5.82
N ILE A 179 5.30 -14.03 5.46
CA ILE A 179 6.35 -13.04 5.13
C ILE A 179 6.09 -11.77 5.94
N ILE A 180 7.11 -11.27 6.59
CA ILE A 180 7.12 -9.96 7.25
C ILE A 180 8.05 -9.05 6.46
N LEU A 181 7.55 -7.89 6.04
CA LEU A 181 8.29 -6.87 5.33
C LEU A 181 8.47 -5.65 6.22
N VAL A 182 9.72 -5.38 6.60
CA VAL A 182 10.09 -4.11 7.22
C VAL A 182 10.32 -3.12 6.11
N THR A 183 9.48 -2.10 6.05
CA THR A 183 9.42 -1.16 4.93
C THR A 183 9.95 0.22 5.32
N LYS A 184 10.25 1.03 4.31
CA LYS A 184 10.76 2.40 4.51
C LYS A 184 12.06 2.44 5.32
N CYS A 185 12.89 1.41 5.16
CA CYS A 185 14.19 1.36 5.81
C CYS A 185 15.15 2.40 5.23
N PRO A 186 15.99 3.02 6.05
CA PRO A 186 17.23 3.63 5.58
C PRO A 186 18.21 2.54 5.13
N ASN A 187 19.44 2.91 4.77
CA ASN A 187 20.50 1.93 4.63
C ASN A 187 20.80 1.32 6.00
N LEU A 188 20.68 0.00 6.11
CA LEU A 188 20.87 -0.74 7.35
C LEU A 188 22.04 -1.71 7.20
N SER A 189 22.93 -1.76 8.21
CA SER A 189 23.90 -2.84 8.32
C SER A 189 23.21 -4.17 8.66
N GLU A 190 23.90 -5.29 8.46
CA GLU A 190 23.39 -6.61 8.82
C GLU A 190 23.08 -6.72 10.32
N GLU A 191 23.92 -6.12 11.20
CA GLU A 191 23.71 -6.11 12.64
C GLU A 191 22.43 -5.32 13.01
N ALA A 192 22.15 -4.22 12.32
CA ALA A 192 20.92 -3.45 12.52
C ALA A 192 19.70 -4.24 12.09
N GLN A 193 19.77 -4.96 10.97
CA GLN A 193 18.71 -5.85 10.52
C GLN A 193 18.46 -6.99 11.51
N GLN A 194 19.52 -7.62 12.04
CA GLN A 194 19.43 -8.68 13.06
C GLN A 194 18.76 -8.19 14.35
N LYS A 195 19.08 -6.98 14.82
CA LYS A 195 18.40 -6.38 15.98
C LYS A 195 16.89 -6.21 15.75
N ILE A 196 16.49 -5.81 14.54
CA ILE A 196 15.06 -5.70 14.19
C ILE A 196 14.41 -7.08 14.15
N ILE A 197 15.06 -8.09 13.58
CA ILE A 197 14.56 -9.48 13.57
C ILE A 197 14.34 -9.98 15.00
N GLN A 198 15.30 -9.72 15.92
CA GLN A 198 15.14 -10.07 17.34
C GLN A 198 13.96 -9.36 18.00
N GLN A 199 13.68 -8.09 17.66
CA GLN A 199 12.49 -7.38 18.16
C GLN A 199 11.18 -7.92 17.58
N LEU A 200 11.17 -8.33 16.31
CA LEU A 200 9.99 -8.89 15.66
C LEU A 200 9.64 -10.29 16.15
N GLN A 201 10.62 -11.05 16.65
CA GLN A 201 10.49 -12.43 17.13
C GLN A 201 9.71 -13.31 16.13
N PRO A 202 10.17 -13.42 14.87
CA PRO A 202 9.44 -14.19 13.87
C PRO A 202 9.39 -15.66 14.23
N LEU A 203 8.28 -16.32 13.89
CA LEU A 203 8.14 -17.76 14.04
C LEU A 203 9.00 -18.48 12.99
N ALA A 204 9.39 -19.71 13.24
CA ALA A 204 10.33 -20.47 12.40
C ALA A 204 9.94 -20.57 10.91
N TYR A 205 8.67 -20.48 10.58
CA TYR A 205 8.18 -20.51 9.19
C TYR A 205 8.09 -19.13 8.53
N GLN A 206 8.33 -18.05 9.27
CA GLN A 206 8.22 -16.69 8.76
C GLN A 206 9.55 -16.22 8.16
N LEU A 207 9.47 -15.64 6.99
CA LEU A 207 10.59 -14.95 6.34
C LEU A 207 10.49 -13.46 6.64
N VAL A 208 11.62 -12.82 6.93
CA VAL A 208 11.70 -11.37 7.18
C VAL A 208 12.57 -10.75 6.11
N PHE A 209 12.05 -9.70 5.46
CA PHE A 209 12.75 -8.94 4.44
C PHE A 209 12.70 -7.45 4.74
N PHE A 210 13.70 -6.72 4.23
CA PHE A 210 13.86 -5.29 4.43
C PHE A 210 13.78 -4.56 3.10
N THR A 211 12.93 -3.51 3.06
CA THR A 211 12.71 -2.72 1.86
C THR A 211 12.75 -1.24 2.16
N ARG A 212 13.12 -0.45 1.16
CA ARG A 212 13.04 1.00 1.16
C ARG A 212 12.11 1.49 0.06
N ILE A 213 11.70 2.74 0.17
CA ILE A 213 11.06 3.45 -0.93
C ILE A 213 12.18 4.06 -1.77
N ALA A 214 12.20 3.73 -3.05
CA ALA A 214 13.04 4.37 -4.04
C ALA A 214 12.18 5.27 -4.93
N TYR A 215 12.69 6.43 -5.28
CA TYR A 215 12.10 7.32 -6.27
C TYR A 215 12.53 6.90 -7.67
N ALA A 216 11.65 7.09 -8.65
CA ALA A 216 12.00 6.83 -10.05
C ALA A 216 13.03 7.86 -10.55
N GLU A 217 13.70 7.49 -11.62
CA GLU A 217 14.64 8.38 -12.33
C GLU A 217 13.95 9.28 -13.37
N GLU A 218 12.63 9.17 -13.44
CA GLU A 218 11.76 9.94 -14.33
C GLU A 218 10.59 10.52 -13.54
N VAL A 219 10.12 11.70 -13.95
CA VAL A 219 8.81 12.24 -13.60
C VAL A 219 7.83 11.94 -14.72
N CYS A 220 6.58 11.67 -14.36
CA CYS A 220 5.57 11.24 -15.31
C CYS A 220 4.36 12.18 -15.26
N ARG A 221 3.69 12.30 -16.41
CA ARG A 221 2.33 12.81 -16.55
C ARG A 221 1.58 11.93 -17.57
N GLU A 222 0.33 12.24 -17.86
CA GLU A 222 -0.46 11.41 -18.76
C GLU A 222 0.21 11.24 -20.15
N GLY A 223 0.59 10.00 -20.47
CA GLY A 223 1.21 9.65 -21.76
C GLY A 223 2.67 10.10 -21.95
N GLU A 224 3.27 10.77 -20.99
CA GLU A 224 4.62 11.32 -21.11
C GLU A 224 5.47 11.06 -19.87
N SER A 225 6.77 10.89 -20.08
CA SER A 225 7.79 10.92 -19.03
C SER A 225 8.98 11.75 -19.46
N GLN A 226 9.74 12.28 -18.49
CA GLN A 226 11.01 12.94 -18.73
C GLN A 226 11.98 12.60 -17.60
N PRO A 227 13.31 12.64 -17.85
CA PRO A 227 14.30 12.41 -16.83
C PRO A 227 14.11 13.34 -15.63
N LEU A 228 14.24 12.79 -14.44
CA LEU A 228 14.10 13.55 -13.18
C LEU A 228 15.13 14.69 -13.12
N GLU A 229 16.38 14.43 -13.52
CA GLU A 229 17.45 15.44 -13.50
C GLU A 229 17.12 16.65 -14.38
N ASP A 230 16.58 16.41 -15.58
CA ASP A 230 16.13 17.47 -16.48
C ASP A 230 14.97 18.26 -15.89
N PHE A 231 14.04 17.58 -15.23
CA PHE A 231 12.94 18.26 -14.53
C PHE A 231 13.45 19.12 -13.39
N LEU A 232 14.42 18.65 -12.60
CA LEU A 232 14.93 19.37 -11.42
C LEU A 232 15.87 20.53 -11.79
N SER A 233 16.34 20.63 -13.02
CA SER A 233 17.23 21.71 -13.49
C SER A 233 16.57 23.10 -13.46
N THR A 234 15.25 23.16 -13.45
CA THR A 234 14.45 24.40 -13.44
C THR A 234 13.57 24.45 -12.19
N PRO A 235 13.40 25.64 -11.55
CA PRO A 235 12.52 25.78 -10.40
C PRO A 235 11.08 25.33 -10.68
N PHE A 236 10.43 24.74 -9.67
CA PHE A 236 9.06 24.23 -9.76
C PHE A 236 8.31 24.39 -8.44
N THR A 237 7.01 24.11 -8.45
CA THR A 237 6.20 24.04 -7.23
C THR A 237 5.88 22.58 -6.91
N LEU A 238 6.27 22.15 -5.71
CA LEU A 238 5.91 20.84 -5.16
C LEU A 238 4.57 20.94 -4.42
N VAL A 239 3.60 20.13 -4.83
CA VAL A 239 2.27 20.06 -4.18
C VAL A 239 2.11 18.69 -3.53
N THR A 240 1.80 18.65 -2.24
CA THR A 240 1.59 17.37 -1.53
C THR A 240 0.36 17.40 -0.64
N GLY A 241 -0.45 16.32 -0.68
CA GLY A 241 -1.58 16.05 0.20
C GLY A 241 -1.45 14.65 0.82
N ILE A 242 -0.26 14.29 1.28
CA ILE A 242 0.07 13.03 1.93
C ILE A 242 0.43 13.23 3.40
N ALA A 243 0.25 12.21 4.24
CA ALA A 243 0.46 12.27 5.69
C ALA A 243 1.89 12.69 6.10
N ASN A 244 2.91 12.34 5.33
CA ASN A 244 4.31 12.71 5.62
C ASN A 244 5.08 13.01 4.33
N PRO A 245 5.20 14.28 3.92
CA PRO A 245 5.97 14.69 2.74
C PRO A 245 7.48 14.78 2.97
N THR A 246 7.95 14.75 4.22
CA THR A 246 9.37 14.97 4.59
C THR A 246 10.35 14.11 3.79
N PRO A 247 10.12 12.78 3.57
CA PRO A 247 11.07 11.98 2.79
C PRO A 247 11.23 12.46 1.34
N LEU A 248 10.12 12.89 0.71
CA LEU A 248 10.14 13.44 -0.66
C LEU A 248 10.86 14.78 -0.70
N VAL A 249 10.55 15.68 0.23
CA VAL A 249 11.22 17.00 0.35
C VAL A 249 12.72 16.82 0.53
N SER A 250 13.14 15.97 1.48
CA SER A 250 14.55 15.67 1.73
C SER A 250 15.26 15.07 0.52
N PHE A 251 14.59 14.16 -0.20
CA PHE A 251 15.13 13.58 -1.42
C PHE A 251 15.36 14.65 -2.51
N LEU A 252 14.38 15.50 -2.78
CA LEU A 252 14.50 16.56 -3.77
C LEU A 252 15.59 17.57 -3.39
N GLN A 253 15.68 17.94 -2.11
CA GLN A 253 16.75 18.81 -1.59
C GLN A 253 18.13 18.18 -1.76
N SER A 254 18.26 16.85 -1.50
CA SER A 254 19.54 16.13 -1.68
C SER A 254 19.99 16.06 -3.14
N LYS A 255 19.07 16.25 -4.09
CA LYS A 255 19.33 16.37 -5.52
C LYS A 255 19.64 17.82 -5.96
N GLY A 256 19.68 18.76 -5.03
CA GLY A 256 19.93 20.18 -5.35
C GLY A 256 18.74 20.91 -5.98
N ALA A 257 17.52 20.35 -5.90
CA ALA A 257 16.34 20.94 -6.52
C ALA A 257 15.90 22.25 -5.84
N HIS A 258 15.50 23.22 -6.65
CA HIS A 258 14.92 24.50 -6.21
C HIS A 258 13.40 24.48 -6.38
N PHE A 259 12.64 24.52 -5.28
CA PHE A 259 11.18 24.47 -5.34
C PHE A 259 10.50 25.20 -4.20
N THR A 260 9.26 25.64 -4.46
CA THR A 260 8.32 26.07 -3.43
C THR A 260 7.44 24.89 -3.04
N HIS A 261 7.25 24.63 -1.75
CA HIS A 261 6.43 23.54 -1.27
C HIS A 261 5.07 24.02 -0.75
N LEU A 262 4.00 23.55 -1.40
CA LEU A 262 2.61 23.72 -0.97
C LEU A 262 2.12 22.40 -0.36
N SER A 263 1.95 22.40 0.97
CA SER A 263 1.57 21.22 1.74
C SER A 263 0.10 21.30 2.16
N TYR A 264 -0.67 20.28 1.83
CA TYR A 264 -2.08 20.11 2.18
C TYR A 264 -2.25 18.93 3.17
N SER A 265 -3.45 18.81 3.76
CA SER A 265 -3.77 17.71 4.64
C SER A 265 -3.80 16.36 3.89
N ASP A 266 -3.59 15.24 4.62
CA ASP A 266 -3.67 13.90 4.01
C ASP A 266 -5.06 13.64 3.41
N HIS A 267 -5.07 13.10 2.19
CA HIS A 267 -6.28 12.89 1.40
C HIS A 267 -7.06 14.19 1.08
N HIS A 268 -6.36 15.31 0.90
CA HIS A 268 -6.99 16.58 0.52
C HIS A 268 -7.73 16.45 -0.82
N HIS A 269 -8.95 16.98 -0.88
CA HIS A 269 -9.70 17.14 -2.11
C HIS A 269 -9.55 18.58 -2.59
N PHE A 270 -8.85 18.77 -3.70
CA PHE A 270 -8.57 20.09 -4.25
C PHE A 270 -9.85 20.72 -4.79
N SER A 271 -10.16 21.92 -4.29
CA SER A 271 -11.27 22.74 -4.75
C SER A 271 -10.96 23.40 -6.10
N GLU A 272 -11.98 23.82 -6.84
CA GLU A 272 -11.81 24.55 -8.10
C GLU A 272 -10.94 25.83 -7.92
N LYS A 273 -11.08 26.53 -6.80
CA LYS A 273 -10.27 27.70 -6.49
C LYS A 273 -8.79 27.35 -6.32
N GLU A 274 -8.49 26.25 -5.64
CA GLU A 274 -7.11 25.76 -5.47
C GLU A 274 -6.53 25.30 -6.80
N ILE A 275 -7.30 24.58 -7.62
CA ILE A 275 -6.90 24.16 -8.97
C ILE A 275 -6.61 25.38 -9.83
N THR A 276 -7.47 26.41 -9.81
CA THR A 276 -7.25 27.67 -10.54
C THR A 276 -5.99 28.39 -10.05
N SER A 277 -5.73 28.41 -8.73
CA SER A 277 -4.49 28.97 -8.20
C SER A 277 -3.26 28.18 -8.66
N LEU A 278 -3.33 26.84 -8.62
CA LEU A 278 -2.23 25.97 -9.05
C LEU A 278 -1.97 26.06 -10.56
N SER A 279 -2.99 26.33 -11.37
CA SER A 279 -2.83 26.50 -12.82
C SER A 279 -1.98 27.70 -13.23
N GLN A 280 -1.74 28.66 -12.32
CA GLN A 280 -0.84 29.80 -12.54
C GLN A 280 0.65 29.42 -12.43
N HIS A 281 0.96 28.24 -11.92
CA HIS A 281 2.33 27.74 -11.84
C HIS A 281 2.69 27.00 -13.12
N GLU A 282 3.79 27.39 -13.74
CA GLU A 282 4.23 26.78 -15.02
C GLU A 282 4.66 25.32 -14.88
N ARG A 283 5.26 24.97 -13.74
CA ARG A 283 5.79 23.62 -13.47
C ARG A 283 5.37 23.14 -12.10
N LEU A 284 4.65 22.03 -12.10
CA LEU A 284 4.12 21.42 -10.88
C LEU A 284 4.65 19.98 -10.74
N LEU A 285 5.06 19.62 -9.53
CA LEU A 285 5.39 18.27 -9.15
C LEU A 285 4.51 17.83 -7.98
N THR A 286 4.06 16.60 -8.00
CA THR A 286 3.29 16.02 -6.90
C THR A 286 3.66 14.56 -6.64
N THR A 287 3.01 13.95 -5.66
CA THR A 287 3.10 12.50 -5.45
C THR A 287 2.16 11.76 -6.41
N GLU A 288 2.47 10.51 -6.72
CA GLU A 288 1.59 9.68 -7.55
C GLU A 288 0.19 9.53 -6.95
N LYS A 289 0.10 9.43 -5.61
CA LYS A 289 -1.17 9.37 -4.86
C LYS A 289 -2.01 10.64 -5.00
N ASP A 290 -1.38 11.81 -5.00
CA ASP A 290 -2.09 13.08 -5.15
C ASP A 290 -2.47 13.34 -6.60
N TYR A 291 -1.61 12.94 -7.56
CA TYR A 291 -1.84 13.11 -8.99
C TYR A 291 -3.19 12.53 -9.46
N VAL A 292 -3.58 11.35 -8.94
CA VAL A 292 -4.86 10.73 -9.31
C VAL A 292 -6.09 11.54 -8.87
N ARG A 293 -5.94 12.47 -7.91
CA ARG A 293 -7.02 13.34 -7.42
C ARG A 293 -7.21 14.59 -8.27
N PHE A 294 -6.16 15.02 -8.97
CA PHE A 294 -6.25 16.15 -9.89
C PHE A 294 -6.92 15.77 -11.21
N GLY A 295 -6.89 14.48 -11.60
CA GLY A 295 -7.34 14.07 -12.92
C GLY A 295 -6.59 14.85 -14.01
N ASN A 296 -7.31 15.35 -15.01
CA ASN A 296 -6.75 16.11 -16.13
C ASN A 296 -6.82 17.64 -15.92
N ALA A 297 -7.09 18.09 -14.69
CA ALA A 297 -7.31 19.52 -14.42
C ALA A 297 -6.05 20.40 -14.55
N LEU A 298 -4.86 19.81 -14.45
CA LEU A 298 -3.56 20.51 -14.50
C LEU A 298 -2.61 19.84 -15.50
N PRO A 299 -2.62 20.22 -16.78
CA PRO A 299 -1.78 19.59 -17.83
C PRO A 299 -0.27 19.69 -17.55
N GLN A 300 0.19 20.71 -16.82
CA GLN A 300 1.60 20.94 -16.45
C GLN A 300 2.01 20.16 -15.19
N LEU A 301 1.11 19.39 -14.58
CA LEU A 301 1.38 18.63 -13.37
C LEU A 301 2.10 17.30 -13.69
N TYR A 302 3.26 17.13 -13.12
CA TYR A 302 4.01 15.89 -13.12
C TYR A 302 3.91 15.22 -11.74
N TYR A 303 4.08 13.92 -11.70
CA TYR A 303 4.27 13.18 -10.45
C TYR A 303 5.59 12.42 -10.47
N LEU A 304 6.17 12.22 -9.28
CA LEU A 304 7.35 11.41 -9.11
C LEU A 304 6.94 10.02 -8.62
N PRO A 305 7.09 8.98 -9.46
CA PRO A 305 6.76 7.62 -9.06
C PRO A 305 7.67 7.11 -7.95
N ILE A 306 7.11 6.26 -7.10
CA ILE A 306 7.87 5.52 -6.09
C ILE A 306 7.80 4.02 -6.35
N LYS A 307 8.82 3.29 -5.90
CA LYS A 307 8.87 1.84 -5.99
C LYS A 307 9.43 1.21 -4.73
N THR A 308 8.99 0.00 -4.44
CA THR A 308 9.62 -0.83 -3.42
C THR A 308 10.96 -1.32 -3.93
N GLN A 309 12.02 -1.17 -3.14
CA GLN A 309 13.34 -1.69 -3.41
C GLN A 309 13.82 -2.49 -2.19
N PHE A 310 14.29 -3.71 -2.40
CA PHE A 310 14.95 -4.50 -1.36
C PHE A 310 16.31 -3.91 -1.01
N LEU A 311 16.77 -4.08 0.23
CA LEU A 311 18.07 -3.55 0.66
C LEU A 311 19.24 -4.32 0.04
N ASN A 312 19.03 -5.59 -0.36
CA ASN A 312 20.01 -6.40 -1.06
C ASN A 312 19.33 -7.31 -2.10
N GLU A 313 20.08 -7.73 -3.13
CA GLU A 313 19.55 -8.52 -4.23
C GLU A 313 19.22 -9.96 -3.81
N LYS A 314 19.98 -10.54 -2.89
CA LYS A 314 19.75 -11.90 -2.38
C LYS A 314 18.35 -12.02 -1.74
N ASP A 315 17.97 -11.04 -0.93
CA ASP A 315 16.64 -11.00 -0.31
C ASP A 315 15.54 -10.83 -1.34
N LYS A 316 15.79 -10.00 -2.36
CA LYS A 316 14.87 -9.81 -3.48
C LYS A 316 14.64 -11.12 -4.22
N GLU A 317 15.70 -11.82 -4.61
CA GLU A 317 15.61 -13.11 -5.30
C GLU A 317 14.88 -14.16 -4.46
N ALA A 318 15.17 -14.23 -3.16
CA ALA A 318 14.50 -15.14 -2.22
C ALA A 318 13.01 -14.83 -2.09
N PHE A 319 12.65 -13.56 -2.00
CA PHE A 319 11.27 -13.10 -1.97
C PHE A 319 10.55 -13.43 -3.27
N ASP A 320 11.12 -13.06 -4.41
CA ASP A 320 10.54 -13.28 -5.74
C ASP A 320 10.31 -14.78 -5.99
N LYS A 321 11.30 -15.61 -5.69
CA LYS A 321 11.17 -17.08 -5.78
C LYS A 321 10.04 -17.60 -4.90
N LYS A 322 9.89 -17.09 -3.68
CA LYS A 322 8.81 -17.51 -2.76
C LYS A 322 7.43 -17.13 -3.31
N ILE A 323 7.27 -15.93 -3.85
CA ILE A 323 6.01 -15.48 -4.45
C ILE A 323 5.68 -16.29 -5.71
N LEU A 324 6.63 -16.40 -6.64
CA LEU A 324 6.44 -17.15 -7.88
C LEU A 324 6.12 -18.63 -7.62
N SER A 325 6.85 -19.27 -6.70
CA SER A 325 6.57 -20.65 -6.32
C SER A 325 5.18 -20.84 -5.72
N PHE A 326 4.69 -19.87 -4.93
CA PHE A 326 3.34 -19.92 -4.37
C PHE A 326 2.26 -19.79 -5.45
N VAL A 327 2.44 -18.89 -6.41
CA VAL A 327 1.41 -18.62 -7.44
C VAL A 327 1.38 -19.70 -8.51
N PHE A 328 2.55 -20.19 -8.94
CA PHE A 328 2.67 -21.12 -10.06
C PHE A 328 2.89 -22.59 -9.64
N SER A 329 2.95 -22.91 -8.33
CA SER A 329 2.81 -24.29 -7.88
C SER A 329 1.40 -24.79 -8.20
N LYS A 330 1.28 -25.99 -8.76
CA LYS A 330 -0.03 -26.62 -8.99
C LYS A 330 -0.80 -26.69 -7.66
N PHE A 331 -1.93 -26.01 -7.59
CA PHE A 331 -2.90 -26.09 -6.50
C PHE A 331 -3.70 -27.39 -6.61
#